data_0b630c6caf73e0f13e57f4bf72c55ee3
#
_entry.id   0b630c6caf73e0f13e57f4bf72c55ee3
#
_cell.length_a   1.000
_cell.length_b   1.000
_cell.length_c   1.000
_cell.angle_alpha   90.00
_cell.angle_beta   90.00
_cell.angle_gamma   90.00
#
_symmetry.space_group_name_H-M   'P 1'
#
loop_
_entity.id
_entity.type
_entity.pdbx_description
1 polymer ?
#
loop_
_entity_poly.entity_id
_entity_poly.type
_entity_poly.pdbx_seq_one_letter_code
_entity_poly.pdbx_strand_id
1 'polypeptide(L)'
;MTKPRIATVWLDGCSGCHMSLLDIDEALIEVVRRADIVYGPLVDAQEFPENVDVVLVEGAVSNMDDLKLVQKVRKRSKLLIALGDCAVTSNVPGMRNTIPTKRLLERAYVEGADVNHRAPTDGVPPLLRHAVPVHEVVKV
;
A
#
# COMPACT_ATOMS: atom_id res chain seq x y z
N MET A 1 6.55 9.34 -29.58
CA MET A 1 6.67 8.24 -28.59
C MET A 1 5.64 8.45 -27.51
N THR A 2 4.91 7.42 -27.13
CA THR A 2 3.99 7.49 -25.97
C THR A 2 4.82 7.58 -24.69
N LYS A 3 4.38 8.42 -23.75
CA LYS A 3 5.03 8.52 -22.45
C LYS A 3 4.85 7.21 -21.65
N PRO A 4 5.82 6.80 -20.84
CA PRO A 4 5.62 5.69 -19.91
C PRO A 4 4.54 6.02 -18.88
N ARG A 5 3.74 5.02 -18.53
CA ARG A 5 2.65 5.13 -17.57
C ARG A 5 3.12 4.68 -16.20
N ILE A 6 3.10 5.59 -15.23
CA ILE A 6 3.58 5.35 -13.87
C ILE A 6 2.39 5.38 -12.90
N ALA A 7 2.43 4.50 -11.91
CA ALA A 7 1.47 4.45 -10.83
C ALA A 7 2.17 4.40 -9.47
N THR A 8 1.49 4.86 -8.42
CA THR A 8 1.89 4.68 -7.03
C THR A 8 0.78 4.01 -6.24
N VAL A 9 1.11 3.16 -5.29
CA VAL A 9 0.15 2.42 -4.46
C VAL A 9 0.57 2.48 -3.01
N TRP A 10 -0.40 2.79 -2.14
CA TRP A 10 -0.25 2.66 -0.70
C TRP A 10 -0.87 1.35 -0.23
N LEU A 11 -0.11 0.60 0.56
CA LEU A 11 -0.57 -0.49 1.40
C LEU A 11 -0.45 -0.05 2.87
N ASP A 12 -0.28 -0.98 3.79
CA ASP A 12 -0.13 -0.65 5.20
C ASP A 12 1.29 -0.10 5.49
N GLY A 13 1.37 1.14 5.98
CA GLY A 13 2.64 1.82 6.26
C GLY A 13 2.43 3.22 6.83
N CYS A 14 3.49 4.02 6.85
CA CYS A 14 3.45 5.39 7.33
C CYS A 14 3.29 6.44 6.21
N SER A 15 3.24 6.02 4.95
CA SER A 15 3.19 6.88 3.75
C SER A 15 4.41 7.79 3.52
N GLY A 16 5.46 7.65 4.33
CA GLY A 16 6.64 8.51 4.27
C GLY A 16 7.43 8.40 2.97
N CYS A 17 7.49 7.18 2.40
CA CYS A 17 8.21 6.97 1.13
C CYS A 17 7.49 7.63 -0.05
N HIS A 18 6.15 7.62 -0.05
CA HIS A 18 5.38 8.34 -1.06
C HIS A 18 5.50 9.87 -0.88
N MET A 19 5.50 10.36 0.36
CA MET A 19 5.74 11.77 0.65
C MET A 19 7.14 12.19 0.17
N SER A 20 8.17 11.37 0.38
CA SER A 20 9.52 11.63 -0.16
C SER A 20 9.54 11.75 -1.69
N LEU A 21 8.68 10.98 -2.40
CA LEU A 21 8.53 11.14 -3.85
C LEU A 21 7.90 12.50 -4.20
N LEU A 22 6.95 12.99 -3.40
CA LEU A 22 6.32 14.28 -3.65
C LEU A 22 7.22 15.46 -3.25
N ASP A 23 8.09 15.27 -2.26
CA ASP A 23 9.04 16.27 -1.76
C ASP A 23 10.16 16.61 -2.75
N ILE A 24 10.16 16.02 -3.95
CA ILE A 24 11.03 16.46 -5.05
C ILE A 24 10.60 17.82 -5.65
N ASP A 25 9.49 18.37 -5.15
CA ASP A 25 8.96 19.71 -5.47
C ASP A 25 8.85 19.97 -6.99
N GLU A 26 9.49 21.00 -7.50
CA GLU A 26 9.44 21.37 -8.92
C GLU A 26 9.96 20.28 -9.86
N ALA A 27 10.80 19.36 -9.39
CA ALA A 27 11.24 18.22 -10.20
C ALA A 27 10.09 17.31 -10.59
N LEU A 28 8.97 17.31 -9.84
CA LEU A 28 7.76 16.60 -10.21
C LEU A 28 7.17 17.08 -11.54
N ILE A 29 7.30 18.37 -11.85
CA ILE A 29 6.91 18.95 -13.15
C ILE A 29 7.68 18.28 -14.29
N GLU A 30 8.97 18.02 -14.09
CA GLU A 30 9.76 17.33 -15.10
C GLU A 30 9.38 15.86 -15.23
N VAL A 31 9.01 15.20 -14.12
CA VAL A 31 8.47 13.82 -14.14
C VAL A 31 7.22 13.77 -15.02
N VAL A 32 6.21 14.64 -14.80
CA VAL A 32 4.96 14.62 -15.58
C VAL A 32 5.13 15.06 -17.02
N ARG A 33 6.22 15.79 -17.35
CA ARG A 33 6.58 16.06 -18.76
C ARG A 33 7.03 14.79 -19.47
N ARG A 34 7.67 13.85 -18.77
CA ARG A 34 8.28 12.63 -19.33
C ARG A 34 7.45 11.38 -19.15
N ALA A 35 6.55 11.35 -18.18
CA ALA A 35 5.71 10.21 -17.83
C ALA A 35 4.28 10.64 -17.50
N ASP A 36 3.32 9.75 -17.67
CA ASP A 36 1.93 9.95 -17.27
C ASP A 36 1.69 9.24 -15.92
N ILE A 37 1.35 10.01 -14.88
CA ILE A 37 0.93 9.46 -13.60
C ILE A 37 -0.54 9.05 -13.73
N VAL A 38 -0.78 7.75 -13.86
CA VAL A 38 -2.10 7.21 -14.21
C VAL A 38 -2.92 6.69 -13.03
N TYR A 39 -2.28 6.52 -11.87
CA TYR A 39 -2.92 6.08 -10.64
C TYR A 39 -2.05 6.45 -9.43
N GLY A 40 -2.69 6.77 -8.33
CA GLY A 40 -2.03 7.03 -7.05
C GLY A 40 -3.05 7.47 -6.00
N PRO A 41 -2.66 7.51 -4.73
CA PRO A 41 -3.54 7.93 -3.64
C PRO A 41 -4.06 9.37 -3.77
N LEU A 42 -3.35 10.21 -4.53
CA LEU A 42 -3.67 11.62 -4.76
C LEU A 42 -4.16 11.89 -6.19
N VAL A 43 -4.45 10.86 -6.96
CA VAL A 43 -4.96 10.94 -8.33
C VAL A 43 -6.44 10.52 -8.34
N ASP A 44 -7.27 11.18 -9.12
CA ASP A 44 -8.73 10.95 -9.16
C ASP A 44 -9.15 9.54 -9.63
N ALA A 45 -8.22 8.78 -10.24
CA ALA A 45 -8.50 7.43 -10.72
C ALA A 45 -8.85 6.47 -9.57
N GLN A 46 -10.08 5.96 -9.54
CA GLN A 46 -10.57 5.04 -8.50
C GLN A 46 -10.15 3.58 -8.75
N GLU A 47 -9.95 3.21 -9.99
CA GLU A 47 -9.57 1.85 -10.40
C GLU A 47 -8.14 1.82 -10.93
N PHE A 48 -7.34 0.81 -10.47
CA PHE A 48 -6.00 0.60 -10.99
C PHE A 48 -6.08 0.20 -12.48
N PRO A 49 -5.47 1.00 -13.39
CA PRO A 49 -5.61 0.79 -14.83
C PRO A 49 -4.82 -0.40 -15.35
N GLU A 50 -5.15 -0.84 -16.56
CA GLU A 50 -4.35 -1.83 -17.30
C GLU A 50 -3.10 -1.18 -17.94
N ASN A 51 -2.09 -2.02 -18.26
CA ASN A 51 -0.90 -1.63 -19.00
C ASN A 51 -0.10 -0.48 -18.34
N VAL A 52 0.10 -0.55 -17.05
CA VAL A 52 1.01 0.32 -16.32
C VAL A 52 2.44 -0.12 -16.58
N ASP A 53 3.35 0.81 -16.94
CA ASP A 53 4.73 0.46 -17.23
C ASP A 53 5.51 0.24 -15.93
N VAL A 54 5.38 1.15 -14.97
CA VAL A 54 6.07 1.09 -13.68
C VAL A 54 5.09 1.41 -12.56
N VAL A 55 5.07 0.60 -11.52
CA VAL A 55 4.33 0.90 -10.29
C VAL A 55 5.27 0.89 -9.09
N LEU A 56 5.18 1.94 -8.28
CA LEU A 56 5.85 2.04 -6.98
C LEU A 56 4.85 1.62 -5.90
N VAL A 57 5.14 0.56 -5.18
CA VAL A 57 4.28 0.05 -4.11
C VAL A 57 4.95 0.31 -2.77
N GLU A 58 4.32 1.14 -1.95
CA GLU A 58 4.73 1.45 -0.59
C GLU A 58 3.86 0.68 0.41
N GLY A 59 4.46 0.35 1.56
CA GLY A 59 3.77 -0.34 2.64
C GLY A 59 3.83 -1.86 2.55
N ALA A 60 3.45 -2.52 3.64
CA ALA A 60 3.40 -3.98 3.75
C ALA A 60 1.99 -4.50 3.42
N VAL A 61 1.89 -5.77 3.08
CA VAL A 61 0.61 -6.46 2.89
C VAL A 61 0.14 -6.95 4.25
N SER A 62 -0.88 -6.31 4.82
CA SER A 62 -1.31 -6.57 6.21
C SER A 62 -2.76 -7.00 6.35
N ASN A 63 -3.59 -6.77 5.35
CA ASN A 63 -5.00 -7.13 5.34
C ASN A 63 -5.42 -7.71 3.98
N MET A 64 -6.67 -8.17 3.88
CA MET A 64 -7.18 -8.82 2.68
C MET A 64 -7.35 -7.88 1.49
N ASP A 65 -7.54 -6.59 1.72
CA ASP A 65 -7.67 -5.61 0.63
C ASP A 65 -6.30 -5.24 0.07
N ASP A 66 -5.27 -5.10 0.93
CA ASP A 66 -3.87 -4.98 0.48
C ASP A 66 -3.48 -6.16 -0.40
N LEU A 67 -3.81 -7.38 0.04
CA LEU A 67 -3.51 -8.61 -0.68
C LEU A 67 -4.14 -8.62 -2.08
N LYS A 68 -5.44 -8.32 -2.17
CA LYS A 68 -6.15 -8.25 -3.44
C LYS A 68 -5.60 -7.14 -4.34
N LEU A 69 -5.33 -5.98 -3.75
CA LEU A 69 -4.82 -4.83 -4.48
C LEU A 69 -3.44 -5.12 -5.07
N VAL A 70 -2.49 -5.62 -4.29
CA VAL A 70 -1.13 -5.89 -4.78
C VAL A 70 -1.11 -6.98 -5.85
N GLN A 71 -1.97 -7.99 -5.75
CA GLN A 71 -2.13 -9.01 -6.78
C GLN A 71 -2.71 -8.44 -8.09
N LYS A 72 -3.72 -7.54 -8.00
CA LYS A 72 -4.28 -6.82 -9.14
C LYS A 72 -3.22 -5.95 -9.81
N VAL A 73 -2.50 -5.18 -9.00
CA VAL A 73 -1.43 -4.27 -9.42
C VAL A 73 -0.33 -5.04 -10.18
N ARG A 74 0.12 -6.17 -9.61
CA ARG A 74 1.15 -7.01 -10.28
C ARG A 74 0.71 -7.50 -11.65
N LYS A 75 -0.54 -7.92 -11.79
CA LYS A 75 -1.09 -8.42 -13.07
C LYS A 75 -1.18 -7.35 -14.14
N ARG A 76 -1.37 -6.08 -13.75
CA ARG A 76 -1.63 -4.95 -14.64
C ARG A 76 -0.41 -4.06 -14.89
N SER A 77 0.74 -4.38 -14.30
CA SER A 77 1.99 -3.63 -14.44
C SER A 77 3.11 -4.47 -15.05
N LYS A 78 3.99 -3.84 -15.82
CA LYS A 78 5.18 -4.48 -16.38
C LYS A 78 6.27 -4.64 -15.32
N LEU A 79 6.58 -3.55 -14.62
CA LEU A 79 7.56 -3.49 -13.54
C LEU A 79 6.88 -3.04 -12.25
N LEU A 80 7.10 -3.79 -11.16
CA LEU A 80 6.70 -3.42 -9.81
C LEU A 80 7.94 -3.23 -8.95
N ILE A 81 8.00 -2.09 -8.27
CA ILE A 81 9.08 -1.72 -7.37
C ILE A 81 8.51 -1.61 -5.95
N ALA A 82 9.02 -2.39 -5.03
CA ALA A 82 8.75 -2.24 -3.60
C ALA A 82 9.52 -1.00 -3.09
N LEU A 83 8.79 0.03 -2.68
CA LEU A 83 9.33 1.32 -2.27
C LEU A 83 9.33 1.45 -0.75
N GLY A 84 10.50 1.58 -0.18
CA GLY A 84 10.68 1.81 1.25
C GLY A 84 10.65 0.56 2.11
N ASP A 85 11.04 0.72 3.36
CA ASP A 85 11.34 -0.40 4.26
C ASP A 85 10.10 -1.21 4.64
N CYS A 86 8.93 -0.57 4.77
CA CYS A 86 7.69 -1.32 5.03
C CYS A 86 7.35 -2.28 3.89
N ALA A 87 7.57 -1.89 2.63
CA ALA A 87 7.35 -2.76 1.47
C ALA A 87 8.38 -3.88 1.36
N VAL A 88 9.60 -3.68 1.85
CA VAL A 88 10.75 -4.59 1.70
C VAL A 88 10.91 -5.52 2.89
N THR A 89 10.66 -5.08 4.12
CA THR A 89 10.88 -5.83 5.37
C THR A 89 9.65 -5.93 6.27
N SER A 90 8.54 -5.29 5.91
CA SER A 90 7.33 -5.07 6.71
C SER A 90 7.50 -4.10 7.89
N ASN A 91 8.67 -3.65 8.20
CA ASN A 91 9.09 -2.76 9.29
C ASN A 91 7.97 -2.35 10.28
N VAL A 92 7.34 -1.17 10.10
CA VAL A 92 6.31 -0.68 11.03
C VAL A 92 5.09 -1.60 11.11
N PRO A 93 4.43 -2.00 10.01
CA PRO A 93 3.32 -2.95 10.08
C PRO A 93 3.71 -4.30 10.70
N GLY A 94 4.93 -4.76 10.48
CA GLY A 94 5.47 -6.01 11.02
C GLY A 94 5.64 -6.02 12.55
N MET A 95 5.66 -4.87 13.20
CA MET A 95 5.77 -4.77 14.67
C MET A 95 4.65 -5.55 15.39
N ARG A 96 3.48 -5.67 14.76
CA ARG A 96 2.35 -6.43 15.32
C ARG A 96 2.46 -7.95 15.16
N ASN A 97 3.41 -8.45 14.40
CA ASN A 97 3.48 -9.87 14.00
C ASN A 97 3.71 -10.84 15.18
N THR A 98 4.18 -10.34 16.30
CA THR A 98 4.34 -11.11 17.55
C THR A 98 3.04 -11.17 18.38
N ILE A 99 2.00 -10.43 18.01
CA ILE A 99 0.75 -10.30 18.75
C ILE A 99 -0.36 -10.96 17.94
N PRO A 100 -1.18 -11.86 18.53
CA PRO A 100 -2.34 -12.43 17.85
C PRO A 100 -3.32 -11.34 17.38
N THR A 101 -3.84 -11.45 16.16
CA THR A 101 -4.76 -10.44 15.56
C THR A 101 -6.00 -10.19 16.44
N LYS A 102 -6.54 -11.24 17.08
CA LYS A 102 -7.65 -11.09 18.02
C LYS A 102 -7.29 -10.15 19.17
N ARG A 103 -6.10 -10.27 19.74
CA ARG A 103 -5.64 -9.41 20.84
C ARG A 103 -5.44 -7.96 20.41
N LEU A 104 -4.99 -7.74 19.16
CA LEU A 104 -4.89 -6.40 18.57
C LEU A 104 -6.27 -5.74 18.47
N LEU A 105 -7.26 -6.48 17.94
CA LEU A 105 -8.63 -5.98 17.80
C LEU A 105 -9.29 -5.72 19.16
N GLU A 106 -9.09 -6.60 20.14
CA GLU A 106 -9.55 -6.39 21.52
C GLU A 106 -8.95 -5.10 22.10
N ARG A 107 -7.64 -4.89 21.95
CA ARG A 107 -6.97 -3.71 22.47
C ARG A 107 -7.50 -2.43 21.82
N ALA A 108 -7.66 -2.44 20.49
CA ALA A 108 -8.06 -1.26 19.73
C ALA A 108 -9.54 -0.89 19.92
N TYR A 109 -10.42 -1.89 19.90
CA TYR A 109 -11.86 -1.65 19.79
C TYR A 109 -12.66 -1.98 21.04
N VAL A 110 -12.09 -2.68 22.00
CA VAL A 110 -12.76 -3.05 23.24
C VAL A 110 -12.16 -2.31 24.44
N GLU A 111 -10.85 -2.46 24.65
CA GLU A 111 -10.16 -1.87 25.79
C GLU A 111 -9.84 -0.38 25.60
N GLY A 112 -9.46 0.03 24.37
CA GLY A 112 -9.06 1.39 24.04
C GLY A 112 -10.19 2.27 23.47
N ALA A 113 -11.41 1.74 23.35
CA ALA A 113 -12.52 2.51 22.80
C ALA A 113 -13.25 3.32 23.89
N ASP A 114 -13.60 4.56 23.56
CA ASP A 114 -14.43 5.40 24.44
C ASP A 114 -15.92 5.00 24.39
N VAL A 115 -16.35 4.47 23.25
CA VAL A 115 -17.74 4.03 22.99
C VAL A 115 -17.77 2.72 22.21
N ASN A 116 -18.89 1.99 22.32
CA ASN A 116 -19.17 0.74 21.60
C ASN A 116 -18.36 -0.49 21.98
N HIS A 117 -17.28 -0.44 22.68
CA HIS A 117 -16.45 -1.52 23.25
C HIS A 117 -16.59 -2.90 22.57
N ARG A 118 -16.62 -2.96 21.26
CA ARG A 118 -16.65 -4.20 20.49
C ARG A 118 -15.90 -4.06 19.17
N ALA A 119 -15.22 -5.13 18.78
CA ALA A 119 -14.56 -5.18 17.49
C ALA A 119 -15.58 -5.14 16.35
N PRO A 120 -15.28 -4.44 15.24
CA PRO A 120 -16.12 -4.45 14.05
C PRO A 120 -16.17 -5.86 13.45
N THR A 121 -17.36 -6.27 12.99
CA THR A 121 -17.59 -7.58 12.36
C THR A 121 -17.73 -7.49 10.86
N ASP A 122 -18.00 -6.31 10.36
CA ASP A 122 -18.22 -6.00 8.94
C ASP A 122 -17.71 -4.59 8.61
N GLY A 123 -17.62 -4.27 7.32
CA GLY A 123 -17.19 -2.96 6.84
C GLY A 123 -15.69 -2.66 6.99
N VAL A 124 -14.90 -3.60 7.52
CA VAL A 124 -13.45 -3.48 7.64
C VAL A 124 -12.75 -4.68 7.00
N PRO A 125 -11.61 -4.49 6.31
CA PRO A 125 -10.89 -5.60 5.72
C PRO A 125 -10.30 -6.51 6.81
N PRO A 126 -10.49 -7.85 6.71
CA PRO A 126 -9.89 -8.79 7.66
C PRO A 126 -8.37 -8.66 7.68
N LEU A 127 -7.78 -8.61 8.87
CA LEU A 127 -6.33 -8.62 9.03
C LEU A 127 -5.75 -9.97 8.61
N LEU A 128 -4.63 -9.96 7.91
CA LEU A 128 -3.78 -11.13 7.76
C LEU A 128 -3.15 -11.49 9.11
N ARG A 129 -2.79 -12.74 9.29
CA ARG A 129 -2.11 -13.20 10.51
C ARG A 129 -0.84 -12.39 10.77
N HIS A 130 -0.05 -12.16 9.71
CA HIS A 130 1.15 -11.35 9.73
C HIS A 130 1.07 -10.28 8.64
N ALA A 131 1.65 -9.11 8.91
CA ALA A 131 2.01 -8.18 7.87
C ALA A 131 3.29 -8.70 7.20
N VAL A 132 3.30 -8.76 5.88
CA VAL A 132 4.41 -9.35 5.11
C VAL A 132 4.93 -8.40 4.04
N PRO A 133 6.21 -8.50 3.67
CA PRO A 133 6.77 -7.71 2.58
C PRO A 133 6.09 -8.00 1.25
N VAL A 134 6.13 -7.04 0.33
CA VAL A 134 5.50 -7.17 -0.99
C VAL A 134 6.05 -8.36 -1.79
N HIS A 135 7.37 -8.62 -1.70
CA HIS A 135 8.02 -9.69 -2.44
C HIS A 135 7.64 -11.12 -1.98
N GLU A 136 7.08 -11.26 -0.77
CA GLU A 136 6.55 -12.56 -0.30
C GLU A 136 5.18 -12.88 -0.92
N VAL A 137 4.51 -11.87 -1.51
CA VAL A 137 3.17 -12.02 -2.08
C VAL A 137 3.20 -12.01 -3.61
N VAL A 138 3.99 -11.13 -4.20
CA VAL A 138 4.11 -10.97 -5.65
C VAL A 138 5.56 -10.77 -6.06
N LYS A 139 5.88 -11.07 -7.32
CA LYS A 139 7.21 -10.81 -7.89
C LYS A 139 7.42 -9.29 -8.00
N VAL A 140 8.51 -8.80 -7.44
CA VAL A 140 9.03 -7.43 -7.56
C VAL A 140 10.19 -7.38 -8.55
#